data_12e6999a725ac6b8f3194fcbb6bc9f6b
#
_entry.id   12e6999a725ac6b8f3194fcbb6bc9f6b
#
_cell.length_a   1.000
_cell.length_b   1.000
_cell.length_c   1.000
_cell.angle_alpha   90.00
_cell.angle_beta   90.00
_cell.angle_gamma   90.00
#
_symmetry.space_group_name_H-M   'P 1'
#
loop_
_entity.id
_entity.type
_entity.pdbx_description
1 polymer ?
#
loop_
_entity_poly.entity_id
_entity_poly.type
_entity_poly.pdbx_seq_one_letter_code
_entity_poly.pdbx_strand_id
1 'polypeptide(L)'
;MFGYIAINKAEMKFKDYDVYQAYYCGLCRRLKECYGKRGQLTLSYDMTFLIVLLTGLYEPKTIAGETRCIAHPLEKHPTKINKYTDYAASMNLVLSYYKCKDDWIDERKKKGYIAAKALEPKIKKIESNYPEKVRLIRSKLEEINQYEKKGETNLDLMAGLFGDIMAEIFAWEPDAWELSLRKIGFFLGKFIYLMDAYEDVEKDIENNSYNPLKEVFLQKTPEQFATECRTLLTMMMVECSREFEQLPILLHADILRNILYSGVWCRYTMVTSKRYENQNKENNHE
;
A
#
# COMPACT_ATOMS: atom_id res chain seq x y z
N MET A 1 6.75 1.19 -2.96
CA MET A 1 5.50 1.97 -2.74
C MET A 1 4.30 1.16 -2.23
N PHE A 2 4.24 -0.18 -2.19
CA PHE A 2 3.10 -0.95 -1.67
C PHE A 2 3.55 -1.99 -0.67
N GLY A 3 2.64 -2.41 0.24
CA GLY A 3 2.89 -3.45 1.21
C GLY A 3 3.23 -2.96 2.62
N TYR A 4 3.01 -1.68 2.90
CA TYR A 4 3.26 -1.08 4.21
C TYR A 4 2.12 -1.29 5.20
N ILE A 5 0.89 -1.51 4.72
CA ILE A 5 -0.30 -1.67 5.56
C ILE A 5 -0.48 -3.16 5.87
N ALA A 6 0.42 -3.69 6.66
CA ALA A 6 0.50 -5.11 7.00
C ALA A 6 0.12 -5.35 8.47
N ILE A 7 -0.08 -6.62 8.83
CA ILE A 7 -0.33 -7.05 10.21
C ILE A 7 0.97 -7.09 11.03
N ASN A 8 0.87 -6.85 12.34
CA ASN A 8 1.87 -7.32 13.28
C ASN A 8 1.49 -8.74 13.75
N LYS A 9 2.09 -9.75 13.14
CA LYS A 9 1.78 -11.15 13.44
C LYS A 9 2.09 -11.53 14.89
N ALA A 10 3.11 -10.92 15.50
CA ALA A 10 3.54 -11.25 16.86
C ALA A 10 2.50 -10.82 17.92
N GLU A 11 1.70 -9.79 17.61
CA GLU A 11 0.67 -9.25 18.49
C GLU A 11 -0.75 -9.68 18.12
N MET A 12 -0.90 -10.56 17.13
CA MET A 12 -2.21 -10.98 16.63
C MET A 12 -2.64 -12.32 17.25
N LYS A 13 -3.92 -12.43 17.61
CA LYS A 13 -4.50 -13.71 18.01
C LYS A 13 -4.52 -14.68 16.82
N PHE A 14 -4.23 -15.95 17.04
CA PHE A 14 -4.21 -16.97 15.97
C PHE A 14 -5.47 -16.97 15.12
N LYS A 15 -6.65 -16.93 15.74
CA LYS A 15 -7.94 -16.90 15.05
C LYS A 15 -8.08 -15.70 14.08
N ASP A 16 -7.54 -14.54 14.45
CA ASP A 16 -7.61 -13.32 13.66
C ASP A 16 -6.59 -13.37 12.52
N TYR A 17 -5.41 -13.97 12.77
CA TYR A 17 -4.44 -14.26 11.75
C TYR A 17 -5.00 -15.20 10.68
N ASP A 18 -5.69 -16.28 11.06
CA ASP A 18 -6.30 -17.23 10.12
C ASP A 18 -7.34 -16.54 9.23
N VAL A 19 -8.15 -15.65 9.81
CA VAL A 19 -9.13 -14.86 9.07
C VAL A 19 -8.45 -13.90 8.10
N TYR A 20 -7.45 -13.14 8.56
CA TYR A 20 -6.67 -12.25 7.70
C TYR A 20 -6.01 -12.99 6.54
N GLN A 21 -5.36 -14.11 6.85
CA GLN A 21 -4.72 -14.97 5.86
C GLN A 21 -5.70 -15.50 4.83
N ALA A 22 -6.94 -15.83 5.22
CA ALA A 22 -7.97 -16.28 4.29
C ALA A 22 -8.39 -15.18 3.29
N TYR A 23 -8.47 -13.90 3.71
CA TYR A 23 -8.71 -12.77 2.81
C TYR A 23 -7.51 -12.52 1.88
N TYR A 24 -6.28 -12.57 2.41
CA TYR A 24 -5.06 -12.43 1.63
C TYR A 24 -4.95 -13.51 0.54
N CYS A 25 -5.20 -14.77 0.90
CA CYS A 25 -5.24 -15.88 -0.04
C CYS A 25 -6.42 -15.76 -1.03
N GLY A 26 -7.55 -15.22 -0.58
CA GLY A 26 -8.70 -14.90 -1.43
C GLY A 26 -8.36 -13.88 -2.50
N LEU A 27 -7.68 -12.77 -2.13
CA LEU A 27 -7.18 -11.76 -3.07
C LEU A 27 -6.19 -12.36 -4.07
N CYS A 28 -5.20 -13.14 -3.58
CA CYS A 28 -4.23 -13.84 -4.39
C CYS A 28 -4.89 -14.72 -5.46
N ARG A 29 -5.89 -15.49 -5.06
CA ARG A 29 -6.70 -16.34 -5.93
C ARG A 29 -7.45 -15.52 -6.98
N ARG A 30 -8.15 -14.43 -6.59
CA ARG A 30 -8.90 -13.58 -7.53
C ARG A 30 -7.99 -12.86 -8.51
N LEU A 31 -6.84 -12.36 -8.09
CA LEU A 31 -5.82 -11.80 -8.98
C LEU A 31 -5.39 -12.81 -10.05
N LYS A 32 -5.17 -14.08 -9.67
CA LYS A 32 -4.84 -15.16 -10.61
C LYS A 32 -5.98 -15.48 -11.56
N GLU A 33 -7.21 -15.63 -11.06
CA GLU A 33 -8.38 -15.97 -11.85
C GLU A 33 -8.74 -14.89 -12.86
N CYS A 34 -8.76 -13.63 -12.43
CA CYS A 34 -9.17 -12.49 -13.27
C CYS A 34 -8.04 -12.01 -14.19
N TYR A 35 -6.78 -12.04 -13.72
CA TYR A 35 -5.67 -11.37 -14.37
C TYR A 35 -4.47 -12.29 -14.68
N GLY A 36 -4.57 -13.58 -14.34
CA GLY A 36 -3.54 -14.60 -14.60
C GLY A 36 -2.34 -14.50 -13.65
N LYS A 37 -1.29 -15.28 -13.94
CA LYS A 37 -0.07 -15.33 -13.10
C LYS A 37 0.57 -13.96 -12.88
N ARG A 38 0.55 -13.07 -13.88
CA ARG A 38 1.11 -11.72 -13.77
C ARG A 38 0.31 -10.85 -12.81
N GLY A 39 -1.02 -10.93 -12.86
CA GLY A 39 -1.87 -10.27 -11.87
C GLY A 39 -1.63 -10.81 -10.46
N GLN A 40 -1.42 -12.11 -10.31
CA GLN A 40 -1.10 -12.71 -9.01
C GLN A 40 0.19 -12.15 -8.38
N LEU A 41 1.18 -11.78 -9.18
CA LEU A 41 2.44 -11.19 -8.70
C LEU A 41 2.29 -9.76 -8.15
N THR A 42 1.15 -9.13 -8.40
CA THR A 42 0.88 -7.76 -7.89
C THR A 42 0.25 -7.75 -6.50
N LEU A 43 0.04 -8.91 -5.88
CA LEU A 43 -0.59 -9.06 -4.55
C LEU A 43 0.03 -8.12 -3.51
N SER A 44 -0.80 -7.34 -2.81
CA SER A 44 -0.35 -6.41 -1.77
C SER A 44 -1.12 -6.57 -0.45
N TYR A 45 -0.48 -6.21 0.64
CA TYR A 45 -1.09 -6.16 1.97
C TYR A 45 -2.08 -5.00 2.07
N ASP A 46 -1.80 -3.86 1.44
CA ASP A 46 -2.64 -2.67 1.45
C ASP A 46 -4.05 -2.96 0.91
N MET A 47 -4.14 -3.74 -0.18
CA MET A 47 -5.42 -4.14 -0.73
C MET A 47 -6.12 -5.22 0.12
N THR A 48 -5.37 -6.03 0.86
CA THR A 48 -5.96 -6.95 1.84
C THR A 48 -6.58 -6.17 3.00
N PHE A 49 -5.92 -5.12 3.48
CA PHE A 49 -6.50 -4.20 4.47
C PHE A 49 -7.81 -3.60 3.95
N LEU A 50 -7.84 -3.08 2.72
CA LEU A 50 -9.06 -2.55 2.10
C LEU A 50 -10.21 -3.57 2.10
N ILE A 51 -9.93 -4.83 1.75
CA ILE A 51 -10.94 -5.89 1.76
C ILE A 51 -11.49 -6.10 3.18
N VAL A 52 -10.62 -6.20 4.19
CA VAL A 52 -11.02 -6.43 5.57
C VAL A 52 -11.81 -5.23 6.12
N LEU A 53 -11.39 -3.99 5.81
CA LEU A 53 -12.08 -2.76 6.18
C LEU A 53 -13.50 -2.70 5.61
N LEU A 54 -13.63 -2.84 4.29
CA LEU A 54 -14.94 -2.80 3.63
C LEU A 54 -15.81 -3.99 4.02
N THR A 55 -15.22 -5.15 4.29
CA THR A 55 -15.97 -6.31 4.79
C THR A 55 -16.49 -6.07 6.20
N GLY A 56 -15.69 -5.48 7.08
CA GLY A 56 -16.10 -5.14 8.44
C GLY A 56 -17.18 -4.07 8.49
N LEU A 57 -17.14 -3.11 7.56
CA LEU A 57 -18.12 -2.01 7.50
C LEU A 57 -19.46 -2.40 6.88
N TYR A 58 -19.43 -3.18 5.80
CA TYR A 58 -20.62 -3.48 5.00
C TYR A 58 -21.14 -4.92 5.13
N GLU A 59 -20.43 -5.79 5.81
CA GLU A 59 -20.78 -7.18 6.08
C GLU A 59 -21.33 -7.95 4.86
N PRO A 60 -20.64 -7.97 3.70
CA PRO A 60 -21.14 -8.61 2.50
C PRO A 60 -21.18 -10.14 2.66
N LYS A 61 -22.03 -10.80 1.87
CA LYS A 61 -21.97 -12.26 1.73
C LYS A 61 -20.56 -12.66 1.29
N THR A 62 -19.88 -13.43 2.14
CA THR A 62 -18.51 -13.90 1.92
C THR A 62 -18.52 -15.41 1.65
N ILE A 63 -17.83 -15.82 0.59
CA ILE A 63 -17.70 -17.22 0.18
C ILE A 63 -16.38 -17.75 0.74
N ALA A 64 -16.48 -18.77 1.57
CA ALA A 64 -15.31 -19.52 2.04
C ALA A 64 -14.93 -20.60 1.01
N GLY A 65 -13.65 -20.88 0.88
CA GLY A 65 -13.13 -21.89 -0.04
C GLY A 65 -11.68 -22.23 0.31
N GLU A 66 -11.03 -22.96 -0.58
CA GLU A 66 -9.63 -23.35 -0.45
C GLU A 66 -8.86 -23.07 -1.74
N THR A 67 -7.56 -22.82 -1.65
CA THR A 67 -6.66 -22.70 -2.79
C THR A 67 -5.31 -23.32 -2.48
N ARG A 68 -4.61 -23.78 -3.52
CA ARG A 68 -3.19 -24.16 -3.42
C ARG A 68 -2.33 -22.96 -3.78
N CYS A 69 -1.41 -22.61 -2.91
CA CYS A 69 -0.47 -21.51 -3.11
C CYS A 69 0.74 -21.97 -3.94
N ILE A 70 1.28 -21.10 -4.82
CA ILE A 70 2.51 -21.38 -5.55
C ILE A 70 3.71 -21.51 -4.58
N ALA A 71 3.70 -20.69 -3.51
CA ALA A 71 4.76 -20.73 -2.49
C ALA A 71 4.67 -21.96 -1.58
N HIS A 72 3.47 -22.54 -1.41
CA HIS A 72 3.22 -23.71 -0.57
C HIS A 72 2.35 -24.74 -1.33
N PRO A 73 2.90 -25.42 -2.35
CA PRO A 73 2.09 -26.25 -3.27
C PRO A 73 1.50 -27.51 -2.64
N LEU A 74 2.05 -27.95 -1.51
CA LEU A 74 1.62 -29.16 -0.81
C LEU A 74 0.43 -28.90 0.13
N GLU A 75 0.20 -27.65 0.54
CA GLU A 75 -0.83 -27.29 1.48
C GLU A 75 -1.99 -26.56 0.80
N LYS A 76 -3.20 -26.79 1.28
CA LYS A 76 -4.37 -26.01 0.93
C LYS A 76 -4.54 -24.89 1.94
N HIS A 77 -4.70 -23.68 1.45
CA HIS A 77 -4.94 -22.51 2.28
C HIS A 77 -6.43 -22.10 2.19
N PRO A 78 -7.07 -21.79 3.32
CA PRO A 78 -8.44 -21.26 3.30
C PRO A 78 -8.48 -19.93 2.57
N THR A 79 -9.60 -19.66 1.92
CA THR A 79 -9.88 -18.40 1.22
C THR A 79 -11.21 -17.82 1.63
N LYS A 80 -11.28 -16.50 1.73
CA LYS A 80 -12.53 -15.72 1.87
C LYS A 80 -12.61 -14.72 0.73
N ILE A 81 -13.72 -14.76 -0.02
CA ILE A 81 -13.90 -13.93 -1.22
C ILE A 81 -15.30 -13.30 -1.18
N ASN A 82 -15.36 -12.01 -1.47
CA ASN A 82 -16.61 -11.25 -1.60
C ASN A 82 -16.47 -10.16 -2.67
N LYS A 83 -17.50 -9.32 -2.85
CA LYS A 83 -17.49 -8.24 -3.86
C LYS A 83 -16.30 -7.27 -3.68
N TYR A 84 -15.83 -7.04 -2.46
CA TYR A 84 -14.68 -6.18 -2.19
C TYR A 84 -13.34 -6.81 -2.57
N THR A 85 -13.27 -8.15 -2.59
CA THR A 85 -12.09 -8.85 -3.11
C THR A 85 -11.92 -8.59 -4.61
N ASP A 86 -13.02 -8.58 -5.38
CA ASP A 86 -12.98 -8.29 -6.81
C ASP A 86 -12.62 -6.83 -7.10
N TYR A 87 -13.18 -5.92 -6.31
CA TYR A 87 -12.85 -4.51 -6.38
C TYR A 87 -11.39 -4.24 -6.06
N ALA A 88 -10.92 -4.73 -4.91
CA ALA A 88 -9.53 -4.56 -4.49
C ALA A 88 -8.54 -5.18 -5.48
N ALA A 89 -8.86 -6.34 -6.07
CA ALA A 89 -8.05 -6.94 -7.13
C ALA A 89 -7.95 -6.04 -8.37
N SER A 90 -9.04 -5.35 -8.74
CA SER A 90 -9.06 -4.40 -9.85
C SER A 90 -8.19 -3.17 -9.55
N MET A 91 -8.36 -2.56 -8.38
CA MET A 91 -7.56 -1.37 -7.97
C MET A 91 -6.09 -1.72 -7.79
N ASN A 92 -5.78 -2.89 -7.22
CA ASN A 92 -4.41 -3.40 -7.10
C ASN A 92 -3.71 -3.51 -8.46
N LEU A 93 -4.43 -4.03 -9.46
CA LEU A 93 -3.87 -4.15 -10.81
C LEU A 93 -3.64 -2.79 -11.46
N VAL A 94 -4.56 -1.82 -11.29
CA VAL A 94 -4.44 -0.46 -11.81
C VAL A 94 -3.18 0.21 -11.25
N LEU A 95 -3.01 0.20 -9.94
CA LEU A 95 -1.83 0.79 -9.28
C LEU A 95 -0.53 0.12 -9.75
N SER A 96 -0.51 -1.21 -9.82
CA SER A 96 0.67 -1.96 -10.26
C SER A 96 1.01 -1.71 -11.74
N TYR A 97 -0.01 -1.54 -12.59
CA TYR A 97 0.17 -1.21 -14.00
C TYR A 97 0.83 0.15 -14.18
N TYR A 98 0.32 1.18 -13.49
CA TYR A 98 0.89 2.52 -13.61
C TYR A 98 2.29 2.59 -13.01
N LYS A 99 2.56 1.90 -11.89
CA LYS A 99 3.93 1.78 -11.37
C LYS A 99 4.88 1.14 -12.40
N CYS A 100 4.49 0.01 -13.01
CA CYS A 100 5.33 -0.61 -14.05
C CYS A 100 5.56 0.30 -15.27
N LYS A 101 4.58 1.13 -15.61
CA LYS A 101 4.68 2.11 -16.70
C LYS A 101 5.66 3.21 -16.35
N ASP A 102 5.65 3.69 -15.12
CA ASP A 102 6.53 4.72 -14.59
C ASP A 102 7.99 4.23 -14.52
N ASP A 103 8.23 3.07 -13.92
CA ASP A 103 9.54 2.40 -13.89
C ASP A 103 10.17 2.24 -15.28
N TRP A 104 9.34 2.08 -16.33
CA TRP A 104 9.82 1.99 -17.71
C TRP A 104 10.19 3.36 -18.29
N ILE A 105 9.43 4.40 -17.98
CA ILE A 105 9.67 5.75 -18.50
C ILE A 105 10.96 6.30 -17.90
N ASP A 106 11.19 6.11 -16.59
CA ASP A 106 12.28 6.70 -15.85
C ASP A 106 13.59 5.89 -15.96
N GLU A 107 13.53 4.58 -15.83
CA GLU A 107 14.71 3.72 -15.80
C GLU A 107 14.97 2.93 -17.09
N ARG A 108 14.12 3.08 -18.12
CA ARG A 108 14.15 2.31 -19.39
C ARG A 108 14.26 0.79 -19.17
N LYS A 109 13.78 0.30 -18.04
CA LYS A 109 13.78 -1.14 -17.73
C LYS A 109 12.82 -1.87 -18.68
N LYS A 110 13.36 -2.55 -19.70
CA LYS A 110 12.57 -3.34 -20.68
C LYS A 110 11.57 -4.31 -20.02
N LYS A 111 11.88 -4.80 -18.79
CA LYS A 111 10.98 -5.68 -18.02
C LYS A 111 9.68 -4.96 -17.62
N GLY A 112 9.73 -3.69 -17.19
CA GLY A 112 8.56 -2.88 -16.85
C GLY A 112 7.61 -2.69 -18.04
N TYR A 113 8.16 -2.36 -19.22
CA TYR A 113 7.39 -2.23 -20.45
C TYR A 113 6.64 -3.50 -20.85
N ILE A 114 7.33 -4.65 -20.84
CA ILE A 114 6.72 -5.94 -21.18
C ILE A 114 5.61 -6.31 -20.17
N ALA A 115 5.82 -6.01 -18.90
CA ALA A 115 4.83 -6.24 -17.86
C ALA A 115 3.60 -5.34 -18.05
N ALA A 116 3.79 -4.04 -18.24
CA ALA A 116 2.73 -3.07 -18.49
C ALA A 116 1.92 -3.43 -19.76
N LYS A 117 2.59 -3.66 -20.90
CA LYS A 117 1.93 -4.03 -22.17
C LYS A 117 1.06 -5.28 -22.04
N ALA A 118 1.48 -6.24 -21.23
CA ALA A 118 0.72 -7.48 -21.02
C ALA A 118 -0.51 -7.29 -20.11
N LEU A 119 -0.54 -6.24 -19.28
CA LEU A 119 -1.67 -5.91 -18.42
C LEU A 119 -2.67 -4.95 -19.08
N GLU A 120 -2.24 -4.20 -20.11
CA GLU A 120 -3.05 -3.16 -20.77
C GLU A 120 -4.48 -3.60 -21.18
N PRO A 121 -4.72 -4.77 -21.80
CA PRO A 121 -6.09 -5.17 -22.16
C PRO A 121 -6.99 -5.35 -20.93
N LYS A 122 -6.40 -5.72 -19.81
CA LYS A 122 -7.12 -5.92 -18.54
C LYS A 122 -7.43 -4.58 -17.89
N ILE A 123 -6.51 -3.62 -17.97
CA ILE A 123 -6.73 -2.25 -17.51
C ILE A 123 -7.87 -1.59 -18.27
N LYS A 124 -7.95 -1.73 -19.60
CA LYS A 124 -9.09 -1.22 -20.40
C LYS A 124 -10.44 -1.76 -19.92
N LYS A 125 -10.49 -3.04 -19.54
CA LYS A 125 -11.70 -3.63 -18.95
C LYS A 125 -12.03 -3.05 -17.58
N ILE A 126 -11.03 -2.80 -16.72
CA ILE A 126 -11.23 -2.17 -15.41
C ILE A 126 -11.68 -0.71 -15.60
N GLU A 127 -11.07 0.02 -16.54
CA GLU A 127 -11.43 1.39 -16.87
C GLU A 127 -12.90 1.51 -17.35
N SER A 128 -13.42 0.54 -18.09
CA SER A 128 -14.83 0.52 -18.45
C SER A 128 -15.78 0.32 -17.27
N ASN A 129 -15.34 -0.37 -16.20
CA ASN A 129 -16.13 -0.57 -14.99
C ASN A 129 -16.00 0.57 -13.96
N TYR A 130 -14.83 1.23 -13.93
CA TYR A 130 -14.48 2.28 -12.95
C TYR A 130 -13.83 3.48 -13.63
N PRO A 131 -14.50 4.13 -14.62
CA PRO A 131 -13.86 5.14 -15.48
C PRO A 131 -13.33 6.35 -14.70
N GLU A 132 -14.11 6.86 -13.75
CA GLU A 132 -13.73 8.04 -12.96
C GLU A 132 -12.55 7.74 -12.03
N LYS A 133 -12.56 6.59 -11.36
CA LYS A 133 -11.47 6.17 -10.46
C LYS A 133 -10.17 5.99 -11.23
N VAL A 134 -10.19 5.28 -12.36
CA VAL A 134 -8.99 5.04 -13.17
C VAL A 134 -8.47 6.34 -13.76
N ARG A 135 -9.34 7.25 -14.20
CA ARG A 135 -8.98 8.57 -14.70
C ARG A 135 -8.27 9.40 -13.62
N LEU A 136 -8.84 9.47 -12.40
CA LEU A 136 -8.24 10.21 -11.29
C LEU A 136 -6.89 9.62 -10.90
N ILE A 137 -6.79 8.30 -10.71
CA ILE A 137 -5.54 7.61 -10.37
C ILE A 137 -4.45 7.94 -11.41
N ARG A 138 -4.77 7.83 -12.69
CA ARG A 138 -3.84 8.17 -13.78
C ARG A 138 -3.39 9.61 -13.72
N SER A 139 -4.33 10.55 -13.61
CA SER A 139 -4.03 11.99 -13.57
C SER A 139 -3.13 12.34 -12.40
N LYS A 140 -3.40 11.80 -11.20
CA LYS A 140 -2.60 12.07 -10.01
C LYS A 140 -1.20 11.46 -10.08
N LEU A 141 -1.05 10.27 -10.63
CA LEU A 141 0.27 9.67 -10.86
C LEU A 141 1.09 10.45 -11.90
N GLU A 142 0.45 10.94 -12.97
CA GLU A 142 1.10 11.82 -13.94
C GLU A 142 1.54 13.15 -13.30
N GLU A 143 0.73 13.71 -12.38
CA GLU A 143 1.06 14.92 -11.62
C GLU A 143 2.24 14.69 -10.68
N ILE A 144 2.26 13.59 -9.92
CA ILE A 144 3.40 13.17 -9.08
C ILE A 144 4.68 13.12 -9.92
N ASN A 145 4.66 12.40 -11.03
CA ASN A 145 5.83 12.24 -11.92
C ASN A 145 6.33 13.59 -12.46
N GLN A 146 5.44 14.55 -12.75
CA GLN A 146 5.84 15.89 -13.18
C GLN A 146 6.53 16.68 -12.06
N TYR A 147 6.07 16.58 -10.82
CA TYR A 147 6.69 17.24 -9.68
C TYR A 147 8.03 16.59 -9.31
N GLU A 148 8.14 15.28 -9.34
CA GLU A 148 9.39 14.54 -9.13
C GLU A 148 10.48 14.96 -10.13
N LYS A 149 10.13 15.09 -11.41
CA LYS A 149 11.05 15.58 -12.46
C LYS A 149 11.48 17.03 -12.28
N LYS A 150 10.69 17.85 -11.59
CA LYS A 150 11.05 19.23 -11.24
C LYS A 150 11.85 19.31 -9.93
N GLY A 151 12.00 18.20 -9.21
CA GLY A 151 12.67 18.18 -7.92
C GLY A 151 11.86 18.85 -6.81
N GLU A 152 10.51 18.69 -6.83
CA GLU A 152 9.65 19.30 -5.81
C GLU A 152 10.02 18.83 -4.39
N THR A 153 10.16 19.77 -3.47
CA THR A 153 10.56 19.50 -2.08
C THR A 153 9.40 19.62 -1.07
N ASN A 154 8.23 20.07 -1.53
CA ASN A 154 7.05 20.15 -0.66
C ASN A 154 6.50 18.77 -0.38
N LEU A 155 6.89 18.23 0.77
CA LEU A 155 6.53 16.89 1.22
C LEU A 155 5.03 16.70 1.39
N ASP A 156 4.33 17.74 1.87
CA ASP A 156 2.87 17.67 2.08
C ASP A 156 2.11 17.59 0.76
N LEU A 157 2.54 18.36 -0.24
CA LEU A 157 2.01 18.31 -1.59
C LEU A 157 2.19 16.91 -2.21
N MET A 158 3.42 16.39 -2.18
CA MET A 158 3.74 15.11 -2.82
C MET A 158 3.00 13.95 -2.15
N ALA A 159 3.04 13.88 -0.83
CA ALA A 159 2.29 12.87 -0.07
C ALA A 159 0.78 13.03 -0.25
N GLY A 160 0.27 14.28 -0.33
CA GLY A 160 -1.14 14.58 -0.55
C GLY A 160 -1.66 14.06 -1.89
N LEU A 161 -0.90 14.17 -2.97
CA LEU A 161 -1.28 13.64 -4.28
C LEU A 161 -1.47 12.11 -4.25
N PHE A 162 -0.59 11.38 -3.56
CA PHE A 162 -0.77 9.95 -3.38
C PHE A 162 -1.91 9.63 -2.38
N GLY A 163 -2.10 10.50 -1.40
CA GLY A 163 -3.27 10.48 -0.51
C GLY A 163 -4.58 10.56 -1.29
N ASP A 164 -4.70 11.46 -2.27
CA ASP A 164 -5.88 11.59 -3.13
C ASP A 164 -6.18 10.30 -3.91
N ILE A 165 -5.15 9.62 -4.40
CA ILE A 165 -5.30 8.32 -5.07
C ILE A 165 -5.91 7.28 -4.13
N MET A 166 -5.36 7.16 -2.93
CA MET A 166 -5.85 6.19 -1.96
C MET A 166 -7.23 6.57 -1.42
N ALA A 167 -7.52 7.86 -1.24
CA ALA A 167 -8.87 8.34 -0.90
C ALA A 167 -9.91 7.86 -1.92
N GLU A 168 -9.61 7.96 -3.21
CA GLU A 168 -10.51 7.50 -4.27
C GLU A 168 -10.69 5.98 -4.27
N ILE A 169 -9.62 5.23 -3.99
CA ILE A 169 -9.68 3.77 -3.91
C ILE A 169 -10.48 3.31 -2.69
N PHE A 170 -10.35 3.98 -1.55
CA PHE A 170 -11.05 3.58 -0.32
C PHE A 170 -12.54 3.93 -0.35
N ALA A 171 -12.93 4.99 -1.01
CA ALA A 171 -14.33 5.35 -1.23
C ALA A 171 -14.97 4.37 -2.23
N TRP A 172 -15.53 3.28 -1.72
CA TRP A 172 -16.14 2.22 -2.55
C TRP A 172 -17.30 2.74 -3.39
N GLU A 173 -18.25 3.41 -2.75
CA GLU A 173 -19.47 3.98 -3.36
C GLU A 173 -19.89 5.25 -2.62
N PRO A 174 -20.67 6.13 -3.25
CA PRO A 174 -21.18 7.34 -2.61
C PRO A 174 -22.30 7.01 -1.62
N ASP A 175 -21.95 6.94 -0.34
CA ASP A 175 -22.86 6.67 0.77
C ASP A 175 -22.51 7.47 2.02
N ALA A 176 -23.13 7.15 3.16
CA ALA A 176 -22.91 7.83 4.44
C ALA A 176 -21.46 7.70 4.96
N TRP A 177 -20.71 6.70 4.51
CA TRP A 177 -19.34 6.39 4.96
C TRP A 177 -18.27 6.91 4.02
N GLU A 178 -18.65 7.41 2.84
CA GLU A 178 -17.72 7.86 1.81
C GLU A 178 -16.67 8.83 2.36
N LEU A 179 -17.09 9.84 3.13
CA LEU A 179 -16.18 10.86 3.65
C LEU A 179 -15.13 10.27 4.60
N SER A 180 -15.54 9.40 5.53
CA SER A 180 -14.62 8.74 6.46
C SER A 180 -13.69 7.77 5.74
N LEU A 181 -14.20 7.00 4.77
CA LEU A 181 -13.36 6.12 3.94
C LEU A 181 -12.36 6.91 3.10
N ARG A 182 -12.74 8.06 2.52
CA ARG A 182 -11.82 8.96 1.81
C ARG A 182 -10.72 9.47 2.72
N LYS A 183 -11.04 9.90 3.94
CA LYS A 183 -10.03 10.37 4.90
C LYS A 183 -9.08 9.25 5.34
N ILE A 184 -9.60 8.06 5.65
CA ILE A 184 -8.77 6.88 5.96
C ILE A 184 -7.81 6.61 4.80
N GLY A 185 -8.32 6.53 3.57
CA GLY A 185 -7.51 6.33 2.37
C GLY A 185 -6.47 7.43 2.18
N PHE A 186 -6.85 8.70 2.35
CA PHE A 186 -5.96 9.85 2.20
C PHE A 186 -4.77 9.79 3.16
N PHE A 187 -5.01 9.59 4.45
CA PHE A 187 -3.94 9.55 5.44
C PHE A 187 -3.08 8.29 5.31
N LEU A 188 -3.67 7.14 4.96
CA LEU A 188 -2.89 5.94 4.63
C LEU A 188 -2.04 6.15 3.36
N GLY A 189 -2.56 6.82 2.36
CA GLY A 189 -1.81 7.17 1.15
C GLY A 189 -0.61 8.05 1.46
N LYS A 190 -0.81 9.11 2.26
CA LYS A 190 0.29 9.96 2.74
C LYS A 190 1.33 9.15 3.53
N PHE A 191 0.88 8.26 4.42
CA PHE A 191 1.75 7.36 5.17
C PHE A 191 2.58 6.45 4.25
N ILE A 192 1.94 5.81 3.27
CA ILE A 192 2.61 4.92 2.31
C ILE A 192 3.69 5.68 1.53
N TYR A 193 3.38 6.87 1.01
CA TYR A 193 4.32 7.69 0.25
C TYR A 193 5.54 8.09 1.08
N LEU A 194 5.30 8.58 2.30
CA LEU A 194 6.37 8.97 3.22
C LEU A 194 7.20 7.79 3.71
N MET A 195 6.58 6.63 3.92
CA MET A 195 7.29 5.42 4.35
C MET A 195 8.19 4.87 3.25
N ASP A 196 7.73 4.92 1.99
CA ASP A 196 8.52 4.56 0.80
C ASP A 196 9.74 5.50 0.66
N ALA A 197 9.51 6.82 0.74
CA ALA A 197 10.57 7.80 0.70
C ALA A 197 11.59 7.62 1.85
N TYR A 198 11.10 7.32 3.06
CA TYR A 198 11.96 7.04 4.21
C TYR A 198 12.80 5.79 4.01
N GLU A 199 12.22 4.72 3.50
CA GLU A 199 12.95 3.46 3.28
C GLU A 199 14.02 3.57 2.21
N ASP A 200 13.68 4.21 1.07
CA ASP A 200 14.52 4.23 -0.13
C ASP A 200 15.53 5.41 -0.16
N VAL A 201 15.55 6.35 0.82
CA VAL A 201 16.34 7.60 0.75
C VAL A 201 17.82 7.39 0.43
N GLU A 202 18.50 6.46 1.08
CA GLU A 202 19.92 6.18 0.87
C GLU A 202 20.18 5.67 -0.55
N LYS A 203 19.40 4.69 -0.97
CA LYS A 203 19.49 4.09 -2.30
C LYS A 203 19.15 5.10 -3.41
N ASP A 204 18.18 5.98 -3.18
CA ASP A 204 17.78 7.00 -4.14
C ASP A 204 18.89 8.06 -4.30
N ILE A 205 19.56 8.45 -3.20
CA ILE A 205 20.73 9.33 -3.24
C ILE A 205 21.87 8.68 -4.03
N GLU A 206 22.19 7.40 -3.75
CA GLU A 206 23.25 6.66 -4.45
C GLU A 206 22.97 6.55 -5.97
N ASN A 207 21.72 6.35 -6.35
CA ASN A 207 21.30 6.24 -7.75
C ASN A 207 21.04 7.60 -8.42
N ASN A 208 21.21 8.71 -7.69
CA ASN A 208 20.83 10.05 -8.13
C ASN A 208 19.36 10.14 -8.58
N SER A 209 18.49 9.40 -7.91
CA SER A 209 17.05 9.39 -8.08
C SER A 209 16.40 10.45 -7.20
N TYR A 210 15.17 10.84 -7.56
CA TYR A 210 14.39 11.77 -6.74
C TYR A 210 13.97 11.08 -5.43
N ASN A 211 14.13 11.83 -4.33
CA ASN A 211 13.52 11.47 -3.05
C ASN A 211 13.20 12.77 -2.29
N PRO A 212 11.94 12.99 -1.86
CA PRO A 212 11.53 14.24 -1.22
C PRO A 212 12.14 14.45 0.18
N LEU A 213 12.72 13.41 0.78
CA LEU A 213 13.38 13.47 2.09
C LEU A 213 14.90 13.68 1.99
N LYS A 214 15.46 13.76 0.77
CA LYS A 214 16.91 13.86 0.53
C LYS A 214 17.56 15.01 1.30
N GLU A 215 17.01 16.22 1.20
CA GLU A 215 17.55 17.41 1.88
C GLU A 215 17.56 17.24 3.41
N VAL A 216 16.46 16.72 3.96
CA VAL A 216 16.32 16.46 5.40
C VAL A 216 17.31 15.39 5.86
N PHE A 217 17.49 14.34 5.06
CA PHE A 217 18.44 13.25 5.35
C PHE A 217 19.89 13.75 5.41
N LEU A 218 20.30 14.59 4.45
CA LEU A 218 21.67 15.10 4.36
C LEU A 218 22.03 16.13 5.45
N GLN A 219 21.03 16.79 6.05
CA GLN A 219 21.25 17.85 7.05
C GLN A 219 21.17 17.36 8.50
N LYS A 220 20.77 16.12 8.75
CA LYS A 220 20.48 15.61 10.10
C LYS A 220 21.30 14.38 10.44
N THR A 221 21.48 14.15 11.75
CA THR A 221 21.96 12.85 12.19
C THR A 221 20.88 11.79 11.93
N PRO A 222 21.26 10.52 11.81
CA PRO A 222 20.29 9.43 11.57
C PRO A 222 19.21 9.33 12.63
N GLU A 223 19.53 9.62 13.90
CA GLU A 223 18.56 9.62 14.99
C GLU A 223 17.56 10.78 14.85
N GLN A 224 18.07 11.98 14.48
CA GLN A 224 17.22 13.15 14.23
C GLN A 224 16.30 12.90 13.03
N PHE A 225 16.85 12.36 11.93
CA PHE A 225 16.09 12.01 10.74
C PHE A 225 14.99 10.98 11.02
N ALA A 226 15.36 9.88 11.72
CA ALA A 226 14.38 8.86 12.09
C ALA A 226 13.27 9.44 12.98
N THR A 227 13.63 10.25 13.99
CA THR A 227 12.64 10.86 14.91
C THR A 227 11.68 11.78 14.18
N GLU A 228 12.19 12.61 13.26
CA GLU A 228 11.35 13.52 12.47
C GLU A 228 10.41 12.76 11.55
N CYS A 229 10.92 11.77 10.80
CA CYS A 229 10.08 10.93 9.96
C CYS A 229 9.04 10.17 10.78
N ARG A 230 9.40 9.66 11.97
CA ARG A 230 8.45 9.03 12.90
C ARG A 230 7.33 9.98 13.30
N THR A 231 7.66 11.21 13.57
CA THR A 231 6.67 12.24 13.95
C THR A 231 5.67 12.48 12.82
N LEU A 232 6.16 12.69 11.59
CA LEU A 232 5.31 12.88 10.41
C LEU A 232 4.40 11.68 10.16
N LEU A 233 4.97 10.47 10.17
CA LEU A 233 4.21 9.23 10.00
C LEU A 233 3.15 9.04 11.10
N THR A 234 3.49 9.41 12.36
CA THR A 234 2.55 9.34 13.48
C THR A 234 1.37 10.28 13.29
N MET A 235 1.60 11.51 12.81
CA MET A 235 0.51 12.44 12.50
C MET A 235 -0.49 11.88 11.49
N MET A 236 0.00 11.21 10.44
CA MET A 236 -0.87 10.58 9.45
C MET A 236 -1.69 9.43 10.07
N MET A 237 -1.06 8.59 10.88
CA MET A 237 -1.75 7.45 11.50
C MET A 237 -2.73 7.84 12.61
N VAL A 238 -2.48 8.95 13.33
CA VAL A 238 -3.44 9.50 14.30
C VAL A 238 -4.73 9.93 13.59
N GLU A 239 -4.63 10.67 12.49
CA GLU A 239 -5.79 11.10 11.72
C GLU A 239 -6.54 9.89 11.11
N CYS A 240 -5.80 8.95 10.52
CA CYS A 240 -6.38 7.73 9.97
C CYS A 240 -7.14 6.93 11.04
N SER A 241 -6.51 6.70 12.19
CA SER A 241 -7.11 5.92 13.29
C SER A 241 -8.32 6.62 13.89
N ARG A 242 -8.30 7.95 14.00
CA ARG A 242 -9.44 8.73 14.47
C ARG A 242 -10.66 8.54 13.57
N GLU A 243 -10.49 8.60 12.26
CA GLU A 243 -11.59 8.37 11.31
C GLU A 243 -12.06 6.91 11.34
N PHE A 244 -11.13 5.95 11.49
CA PHE A 244 -11.49 4.55 11.61
C PHE A 244 -12.34 4.26 12.86
N GLU A 245 -12.01 4.80 14.01
CA GLU A 245 -12.76 4.54 15.28
C GLU A 245 -14.16 5.20 15.27
N GLN A 246 -14.47 6.07 14.32
CA GLN A 246 -15.83 6.63 14.13
C GLN A 246 -16.73 5.70 13.30
N LEU A 247 -16.16 4.71 12.60
CA LEU A 247 -16.94 3.76 11.81
C LEU A 247 -17.55 2.67 12.72
N PRO A 248 -18.79 2.22 12.46
CA PRO A 248 -19.48 1.23 13.28
C PRO A 248 -19.00 -0.19 12.95
N ILE A 249 -17.70 -0.40 12.93
CA ILE A 249 -17.09 -1.68 12.58
C ILE A 249 -16.94 -2.56 13.82
N LEU A 250 -17.65 -3.68 13.84
CA LEU A 250 -17.50 -4.73 14.85
C LEU A 250 -16.80 -5.96 14.26
N LEU A 251 -17.19 -6.35 13.05
CA LEU A 251 -16.61 -7.50 12.37
C LEU A 251 -15.17 -7.20 11.95
N HIS A 252 -14.23 -8.02 12.40
CA HIS A 252 -12.78 -7.88 12.13
C HIS A 252 -12.10 -6.63 12.71
N ALA A 253 -12.74 -5.93 13.67
CA ALA A 253 -12.17 -4.74 14.29
C ALA A 253 -10.79 -4.99 14.93
N ASP A 254 -10.58 -6.13 15.61
CA ASP A 254 -9.28 -6.49 16.20
C ASP A 254 -8.17 -6.63 15.14
N ILE A 255 -8.49 -7.16 13.96
CA ILE A 255 -7.55 -7.26 12.82
C ILE A 255 -7.16 -5.86 12.33
N LEU A 256 -8.16 -5.01 12.10
CA LEU A 256 -7.95 -3.64 11.61
C LEU A 256 -7.14 -2.80 12.61
N ARG A 257 -7.44 -2.91 13.91
CA ARG A 257 -6.67 -2.25 14.97
C ARG A 257 -5.24 -2.76 15.04
N ASN A 258 -5.00 -4.07 14.95
CA ASN A 258 -3.64 -4.60 14.90
C ASN A 258 -2.85 -3.97 13.73
N ILE A 259 -3.45 -3.83 12.54
CA ILE A 259 -2.80 -3.20 11.40
C ILE A 259 -2.52 -1.73 11.67
N LEU A 260 -3.53 -0.93 12.04
CA LEU A 260 -3.41 0.52 12.15
C LEU A 260 -2.55 0.98 13.33
N TYR A 261 -2.57 0.26 14.47
CA TYR A 261 -1.84 0.67 15.67
C TYR A 261 -0.47 0.03 15.82
N SER A 262 -0.25 -1.14 15.21
CA SER A 262 0.99 -1.90 15.39
C SER A 262 1.63 -2.31 14.05
N GLY A 263 0.89 -2.89 13.15
CA GLY A 263 1.39 -3.49 11.92
C GLY A 263 2.10 -2.51 10.98
N VAL A 264 1.54 -1.32 10.78
CA VAL A 264 2.13 -0.26 9.93
C VAL A 264 3.53 0.18 10.40
N TRP A 265 3.86 -0.05 11.67
CA TRP A 265 5.16 0.31 12.25
C TRP A 265 6.25 -0.74 12.08
N CYS A 266 5.89 -1.98 11.74
CA CYS A 266 6.85 -3.07 11.61
C CYS A 266 7.95 -2.74 10.59
N ARG A 267 7.59 -2.16 9.45
CA ARG A 267 8.56 -1.79 8.41
C ARG A 267 9.46 -0.64 8.84
N TYR A 268 8.88 0.40 9.44
CA TYR A 268 9.63 1.52 9.99
C TYR A 268 10.69 1.04 10.99
N THR A 269 10.29 0.23 11.97
CA THR A 269 11.21 -0.30 13.00
C THR A 269 12.34 -1.11 12.36
N MET A 270 12.03 -1.97 11.39
CA MET A 270 13.04 -2.78 10.70
C MET A 270 14.06 -1.92 9.93
N VAL A 271 13.60 -0.91 9.19
CA VAL A 271 14.46 0.00 8.43
C VAL A 271 15.36 0.82 9.36
N THR A 272 14.78 1.36 10.43
CA THR A 272 15.51 2.15 11.43
C THR A 272 16.60 1.33 12.13
N SER A 273 16.26 0.11 12.59
CA SER A 273 17.24 -0.79 13.23
C SER A 273 18.39 -1.13 12.31
N LYS A 274 18.11 -1.43 11.03
CA LYS A 274 19.13 -1.73 10.04
C LYS A 274 20.09 -0.54 9.80
N ARG A 275 19.58 0.69 9.77
CA ARG A 275 20.42 1.89 9.66
C ARG A 275 21.38 2.03 10.81
N TYR A 276 20.90 1.86 12.04
CA TYR A 276 21.77 1.96 13.23
C TYR A 276 22.82 0.84 13.28
N GLU A 277 22.48 -0.38 12.85
CA GLU A 277 23.46 -1.48 12.77
C GLU A 277 24.59 -1.19 11.76
N ASN A 278 24.25 -0.62 10.61
CA ASN A 278 25.24 -0.29 9.58
C ASN A 278 26.20 0.79 10.07
N GLN A 279 25.72 1.86 10.72
CA GLN A 279 26.55 2.91 11.28
C GLN A 279 27.51 2.42 12.38
N ASN A 280 27.01 1.54 13.26
CA ASN A 280 27.85 0.95 14.30
C ASN A 280 28.97 0.08 13.72
N LYS A 281 28.77 -0.51 12.55
CA LYS A 281 29.82 -1.26 11.83
C LYS A 281 30.86 -0.34 11.20
N GLU A 282 30.45 0.78 10.61
CA GLU A 282 31.36 1.77 10.03
C GLU A 282 32.25 2.41 11.11
N ASN A 283 31.64 2.83 12.23
CA ASN A 283 32.38 3.42 13.37
C ASN A 283 33.35 2.44 14.07
N ASN A 284 33.16 1.11 13.94
CA ASN A 284 34.07 0.11 14.51
C ASN A 284 35.18 -0.31 13.55
N HIS A 285 35.19 0.16 12.31
CA HIS A 285 36.20 -0.09 11.30
C HIS A 285 37.13 1.12 11.05
N GLU A 286 36.87 2.27 11.67
CA GLU A 286 37.77 3.42 11.81
C GLU A 286 38.57 3.31 13.12
#